data_3eb9400de380f2fddc23906b4ddbd1f8
#
_entry.id   3eb9400de380f2fddc23906b4ddbd1f8
#
_cell.length_a   1.000
_cell.length_b   1.000
_cell.length_c   1.000
_cell.angle_alpha   90.00
_cell.angle_beta   90.00
_cell.angle_gamma   90.00
#
_symmetry.space_group_name_H-M   'P 1'
#
loop_
_entity.id
_entity.type
_entity.pdbx_description
1 polymer ?
#
loop_
_entity_poly.entity_id
_entity_poly.type
_entity_poly.pdbx_seq_one_letter_code
_entity_poly.pdbx_strand_id
1 'polypeptide(L)'
;MIATELEPLETLADLMEQLGNVPLERVRLHPFPGTATVEDVLRLCDREPKRLCELVDGVLVEKVMGHQESRLAFRLGHALQSYLEDHDLGIVSGADGPHQILFDQVRFPDVAYIAYDRIPEGADPSTPVPDWIPTIAVEVLSRSNTKAEMTRKLRDYFEAGVELVWYVDPSDRTVRVYHSPEAVVTLTDADDLDGEQLLPGFRLSIRDWFDRASRIRPNA
;
A
#
# COMPACT_ATOMS: atom_id res chain seq x y z
N MET A 1 -11.93 22.84 4.40
CA MET A 1 -10.85 22.19 3.66
C MET A 1 -9.96 23.28 3.10
N ILE A 2 -8.77 23.45 3.65
CA ILE A 2 -7.76 24.36 3.10
C ILE A 2 -7.02 23.49 2.09
N ALA A 3 -7.24 23.70 0.80
CA ALA A 3 -6.37 23.15 -0.22
C ALA A 3 -4.98 23.70 0.09
N THR A 4 -4.07 22.85 0.49
CA THR A 4 -2.66 23.21 0.57
C THR A 4 -2.26 23.48 -0.88
N GLU A 5 -2.12 24.76 -1.26
CA GLU A 5 -1.53 25.10 -2.55
C GLU A 5 -0.14 24.47 -2.57
N LEU A 6 0.01 23.45 -3.42
CA LEU A 6 1.33 22.87 -3.67
C LEU A 6 2.20 23.99 -4.22
N GLU A 7 3.34 24.22 -3.60
CA GLU A 7 4.33 25.17 -4.12
C GLU A 7 4.71 24.77 -5.55
N PRO A 8 4.82 25.71 -6.49
CA PRO A 8 5.13 25.37 -7.87
C PRO A 8 6.50 24.68 -7.93
N LEU A 9 6.54 23.51 -8.58
CA LEU A 9 7.79 22.79 -8.84
C LEU A 9 8.65 23.61 -9.79
N GLU A 10 9.75 24.17 -9.32
CA GLU A 10 10.67 24.97 -10.13
C GLU A 10 11.82 24.13 -10.70
N THR A 11 12.21 23.09 -9.96
CA THR A 11 13.37 22.27 -10.31
C THR A 11 13.07 20.77 -10.17
N LEU A 12 13.92 19.93 -10.79
CA LEU A 12 13.89 18.49 -10.56
C LEU A 12 14.19 18.13 -9.09
N ALA A 13 14.96 18.94 -8.39
CA ALA A 13 15.25 18.71 -6.98
C ALA A 13 13.99 18.86 -6.12
N ASP A 14 13.17 19.89 -6.37
CA ASP A 14 11.90 20.10 -5.67
C ASP A 14 10.94 18.94 -5.92
N LEU A 15 10.84 18.47 -7.17
CA LEU A 15 10.07 17.29 -7.53
C LEU A 15 10.54 16.07 -6.76
N MET A 16 11.83 15.83 -6.68
CA MET A 16 12.37 14.67 -5.97
C MET A 16 12.13 14.74 -4.47
N GLU A 17 12.27 15.91 -3.88
CA GLU A 17 11.96 16.14 -2.47
C GLU A 17 10.47 15.89 -2.19
N GLN A 18 9.58 16.42 -3.04
CA GLN A 18 8.14 16.20 -2.96
C GLN A 18 7.78 14.71 -3.04
N LEU A 19 8.42 13.95 -3.91
CA LEU A 19 8.20 12.50 -4.04
C LEU A 19 8.88 11.67 -2.94
N GLY A 20 9.57 12.29 -2.00
CA GLY A 20 10.27 11.60 -0.93
C GLY A 20 11.58 10.95 -1.38
N ASN A 21 12.23 11.53 -2.38
CA ASN A 21 13.53 11.09 -2.92
C ASN A 21 13.51 9.63 -3.42
N VAL A 22 12.42 9.24 -4.07
CA VAL A 22 12.34 7.92 -4.74
C VAL A 22 13.46 7.78 -5.77
N PRO A 23 13.94 6.55 -6.06
CA PRO A 23 14.90 6.33 -7.15
C PRO A 23 14.42 6.94 -8.46
N LEU A 24 15.31 7.71 -9.13
CA LEU A 24 14.96 8.49 -10.34
C LEU A 24 14.36 7.62 -11.45
N GLU A 25 14.84 6.40 -11.59
CA GLU A 25 14.37 5.44 -12.58
C GLU A 25 12.89 5.02 -12.39
N ARG A 26 12.32 5.28 -11.23
CA ARG A 26 10.91 5.03 -10.95
C ARG A 26 10.00 6.19 -11.36
N VAL A 27 10.55 7.40 -11.51
CA VAL A 27 9.77 8.60 -11.86
C VAL A 27 9.53 8.64 -13.36
N ARG A 28 8.27 8.71 -13.77
CA ARG A 28 7.90 8.81 -15.19
C ARG A 28 7.79 10.28 -15.59
N LEU A 29 8.41 10.62 -16.70
CA LEU A 29 8.40 11.99 -17.25
C LEU A 29 7.27 12.21 -18.27
N HIS A 30 6.48 11.18 -18.54
CA HIS A 30 5.31 11.27 -19.44
C HIS A 30 4.11 10.56 -18.80
N PRO A 31 2.98 11.27 -18.59
CA PRO A 31 2.77 12.71 -18.81
C PRO A 31 3.77 13.57 -18.05
N PHE A 32 3.83 14.87 -18.39
CA PHE A 32 4.75 15.79 -17.70
C PHE A 32 4.45 15.80 -16.19
N PRO A 33 5.44 15.74 -15.30
CA PRO A 33 5.24 15.75 -13.86
C PRO A 33 4.28 16.86 -13.40
N GLY A 34 3.30 16.50 -12.56
CA GLY A 34 2.22 17.40 -12.12
C GLY A 34 0.98 17.39 -13.02
N THR A 35 0.96 16.63 -14.12
CA THR A 35 -0.18 16.61 -15.06
C THR A 35 -0.79 15.22 -15.27
N ALA A 36 -0.24 14.19 -14.66
CA ALA A 36 -0.78 12.84 -14.75
C ALA A 36 -2.13 12.72 -14.02
N THR A 37 -2.95 11.83 -14.50
CA THR A 37 -4.32 11.58 -14.01
C THR A 37 -4.54 10.10 -13.72
N VAL A 38 -5.69 9.77 -13.14
CA VAL A 38 -6.11 8.36 -12.91
C VAL A 38 -6.18 7.58 -14.22
N GLU A 39 -6.60 8.21 -15.32
CA GLU A 39 -6.66 7.59 -16.66
C GLU A 39 -5.27 7.21 -17.16
N ASP A 40 -4.23 7.95 -16.77
CA ASP A 40 -2.84 7.60 -17.12
C ASP A 40 -2.38 6.36 -16.36
N VAL A 41 -2.80 6.20 -15.09
CA VAL A 41 -2.56 4.97 -14.33
C VAL A 41 -3.21 3.77 -15.03
N LEU A 42 -4.50 3.89 -15.38
CA LEU A 42 -5.24 2.84 -16.09
C LEU A 42 -4.56 2.47 -17.40
N ARG A 43 -4.18 3.46 -18.20
CA ARG A 43 -3.49 3.24 -19.48
C ARG A 43 -2.18 2.47 -19.32
N LEU A 44 -1.46 2.66 -18.21
CA LEU A 44 -0.23 1.91 -17.92
C LEU A 44 -0.52 0.48 -17.44
N CYS A 45 -1.61 0.28 -16.71
CA CYS A 45 -2.05 -1.05 -16.29
C CYS A 45 -2.51 -1.91 -17.48
N ASP A 46 -3.12 -1.30 -18.50
CA ASP A 46 -3.68 -2.00 -19.65
C ASP A 46 -2.69 -2.24 -20.82
N ARG A 47 -1.52 -1.60 -20.77
CA ARG A 47 -0.51 -1.73 -21.84
C ARG A 47 0.33 -3.01 -21.72
N GLU A 48 0.94 -3.39 -22.84
CA GLU A 48 1.95 -4.44 -22.90
C GLU A 48 3.37 -3.84 -23.12
N PRO A 49 4.35 -4.11 -22.24
CA PRO A 49 4.21 -4.80 -20.96
C PRO A 49 3.46 -3.93 -19.92
N LYS A 50 2.65 -4.59 -19.07
CA LYS A 50 1.96 -3.94 -17.94
C LYS A 50 2.96 -3.22 -17.03
N ARG A 51 2.58 -2.03 -16.55
CA ARG A 51 3.35 -1.25 -15.58
C ARG A 51 2.43 -0.76 -14.48
N LEU A 52 2.80 -1.04 -13.24
CA LEU A 52 2.11 -0.51 -12.07
C LEU A 52 2.78 0.79 -11.67
N CYS A 53 2.07 1.90 -11.81
CA CYS A 53 2.54 3.22 -11.37
C CYS A 53 1.52 3.83 -10.43
N GLU A 54 1.99 4.26 -9.26
CA GLU A 54 1.23 5.09 -8.35
C GLU A 54 1.09 6.49 -8.95
N LEU A 55 -0.02 7.15 -8.68
CA LEU A 55 -0.22 8.58 -8.97
C LEU A 55 0.06 9.36 -7.68
N VAL A 56 0.96 10.31 -7.73
CA VAL A 56 1.40 11.10 -6.58
C VAL A 56 1.51 12.55 -7.00
N ASP A 57 0.54 13.40 -6.63
CA ASP A 57 0.44 14.82 -7.02
C ASP A 57 0.64 15.03 -8.53
N GLY A 58 -0.09 14.28 -9.34
CA GLY A 58 0.04 14.36 -10.80
C GLY A 58 1.36 13.80 -11.36
N VAL A 59 2.10 13.00 -10.60
CA VAL A 59 3.33 12.33 -11.05
C VAL A 59 3.16 10.82 -10.99
N LEU A 60 3.55 10.13 -12.05
CA LEU A 60 3.54 8.66 -12.07
C LEU A 60 4.86 8.11 -11.52
N VAL A 61 4.76 7.32 -10.46
CA VAL A 61 5.89 6.66 -9.80
C VAL A 61 5.75 5.16 -9.91
N GLU A 62 6.70 4.51 -10.59
CA GLU A 62 6.65 3.06 -10.82
C GLU A 62 6.76 2.28 -9.50
N LYS A 63 5.82 1.37 -9.26
CA LYS A 63 5.85 0.45 -8.12
C LYS A 63 6.84 -0.68 -8.42
N VAL A 64 7.72 -0.94 -7.48
CA VAL A 64 8.69 -2.05 -7.54
C VAL A 64 8.42 -2.99 -6.38
N MET A 65 8.32 -4.29 -6.67
CA MET A 65 8.16 -5.33 -5.66
C MET A 65 9.15 -6.47 -5.94
N GLY A 66 9.88 -6.89 -4.92
CA GLY A 66 10.75 -8.05 -4.98
C GLY A 66 10.01 -9.37 -4.74
N HIS A 67 10.70 -10.48 -4.99
CA HIS A 67 10.11 -11.82 -4.82
C HIS A 67 9.78 -12.14 -3.36
N GLN A 68 10.64 -11.74 -2.42
CA GLN A 68 10.41 -11.96 -0.99
C GLN A 68 9.21 -11.15 -0.49
N GLU A 69 9.15 -9.88 -0.86
CA GLU A 69 8.08 -8.95 -0.53
C GLU A 69 6.74 -9.49 -1.04
N SER A 70 6.71 -9.93 -2.29
CA SER A 70 5.52 -10.53 -2.90
C SER A 70 5.05 -11.79 -2.15
N ARG A 71 5.95 -12.65 -1.68
CA ARG A 71 5.59 -13.85 -0.90
C ARG A 71 5.02 -13.49 0.47
N LEU A 72 5.57 -12.49 1.13
CA LEU A 72 5.05 -11.98 2.42
C LEU A 72 3.65 -11.40 2.23
N ALA A 73 3.47 -10.52 1.24
CA ALA A 73 2.19 -9.92 0.92
C ALA A 73 1.12 -10.97 0.59
N PHE A 74 1.45 -11.94 -0.29
CA PHE A 74 0.54 -13.00 -0.68
C PHE A 74 0.08 -13.86 0.51
N ARG A 75 0.99 -14.20 1.44
CA ARG A 75 0.66 -14.98 2.63
C ARG A 75 -0.22 -14.22 3.61
N LEU A 76 0.04 -12.92 3.79
CA LEU A 76 -0.81 -12.08 4.61
C LEU A 76 -2.20 -11.94 4.00
N GLY A 77 -2.28 -11.63 2.70
CA GLY A 77 -3.56 -11.56 1.98
C GLY A 77 -4.36 -12.85 2.07
N HIS A 78 -3.70 -14.01 1.94
CA HIS A 78 -4.35 -15.31 2.14
C HIS A 78 -4.85 -15.51 3.58
N ALA A 79 -4.08 -15.11 4.60
CA ALA A 79 -4.52 -15.24 5.99
C ALA A 79 -5.73 -14.34 6.30
N LEU A 80 -5.73 -13.10 5.78
CA LEU A 80 -6.86 -12.18 5.89
C LEU A 80 -8.09 -12.71 5.15
N GLN A 81 -7.93 -13.18 3.91
CA GLN A 81 -9.02 -13.73 3.13
C GLN A 81 -9.64 -14.95 3.81
N SER A 82 -8.82 -15.88 4.33
CA SER A 82 -9.31 -17.07 5.04
C SER A 82 -10.07 -16.69 6.31
N TYR A 83 -9.62 -15.65 7.02
CA TYR A 83 -10.35 -15.14 8.17
C TYR A 83 -11.72 -14.53 7.77
N LEU A 84 -11.75 -13.77 6.67
CA LEU A 84 -12.98 -13.14 6.20
C LEU A 84 -14.01 -14.12 5.62
N GLU A 85 -13.61 -15.31 5.17
CA GLU A 85 -14.54 -16.38 4.74
C GLU A 85 -15.47 -16.82 5.89
N ASP A 86 -14.98 -16.74 7.14
CA ASP A 86 -15.77 -17.07 8.33
C ASP A 86 -16.43 -15.85 8.99
N HIS A 87 -16.01 -14.63 8.68
CA HIS A 87 -16.41 -13.41 9.40
C HIS A 87 -17.13 -12.36 8.56
N ASP A 88 -17.10 -12.47 7.24
CA ASP A 88 -17.84 -11.61 6.27
C ASP A 88 -17.85 -10.11 6.62
N LEU A 89 -16.68 -9.55 6.94
CA LEU A 89 -16.54 -8.14 7.37
C LEU A 89 -16.14 -7.19 6.26
N GLY A 90 -15.68 -7.71 5.10
CA GLY A 90 -15.15 -6.90 4.02
C GLY A 90 -14.43 -7.73 2.96
N ILE A 91 -13.60 -7.06 2.19
CA ILE A 91 -12.83 -7.65 1.09
C ILE A 91 -11.33 -7.39 1.23
N VAL A 92 -10.51 -8.22 0.59
CA VAL A 92 -9.06 -8.05 0.50
C VAL A 92 -8.65 -7.85 -0.95
N SER A 93 -7.79 -6.85 -1.21
CA SER A 93 -7.12 -6.69 -2.49
C SER A 93 -5.61 -6.92 -2.34
N GLY A 94 -4.97 -7.38 -3.42
CA GLY A 94 -3.54 -7.65 -3.49
C GLY A 94 -2.74 -6.52 -4.13
N ALA A 95 -1.46 -6.75 -4.31
CA ALA A 95 -0.44 -5.76 -4.66
C ALA A 95 -0.61 -5.07 -6.04
N ASP A 96 -1.47 -5.56 -6.89
CA ASP A 96 -1.80 -4.97 -8.21
C ASP A 96 -3.20 -4.33 -8.24
N GLY A 97 -3.89 -4.26 -7.09
CA GLY A 97 -5.16 -3.57 -6.91
C GLY A 97 -4.92 -2.08 -6.61
N PRO A 98 -5.27 -1.16 -7.53
CA PRO A 98 -5.19 0.27 -7.28
C PRO A 98 -6.35 0.76 -6.41
N HIS A 99 -6.07 1.79 -5.60
CA HIS A 99 -7.06 2.54 -4.86
C HIS A 99 -6.83 4.05 -5.07
N GLN A 100 -7.84 4.77 -5.52
CA GLN A 100 -7.79 6.23 -5.51
C GLN A 100 -8.09 6.69 -4.08
N ILE A 101 -7.04 6.98 -3.32
CA ILE A 101 -7.19 7.34 -1.90
C ILE A 101 -7.48 8.83 -1.69
N LEU A 102 -6.98 9.70 -2.58
CA LEU A 102 -7.26 11.14 -2.62
C LEU A 102 -7.49 11.56 -4.07
N PHE A 103 -7.91 12.79 -4.32
CA PHE A 103 -8.27 13.28 -5.65
C PHE A 103 -7.17 13.03 -6.71
N ASP A 104 -5.91 13.25 -6.35
CA ASP A 104 -4.73 13.13 -7.21
C ASP A 104 -3.74 12.06 -6.73
N GLN A 105 -4.21 11.11 -5.93
CA GLN A 105 -3.41 10.04 -5.35
C GLN A 105 -4.03 8.68 -5.64
N VAL A 106 -3.31 7.85 -6.38
CA VAL A 106 -3.61 6.43 -6.54
C VAL A 106 -2.48 5.62 -5.93
N ARG A 107 -2.81 4.77 -4.98
CA ARG A 107 -1.86 3.88 -4.33
C ARG A 107 -2.17 2.42 -4.65
N PHE A 108 -1.14 1.60 -4.62
CA PHE A 108 -1.20 0.14 -4.77
C PHE A 108 -0.63 -0.49 -3.49
N PRO A 109 -1.36 -0.55 -2.39
CA PRO A 109 -0.86 -1.25 -1.20
C PRO A 109 -0.55 -2.71 -1.54
N ASP A 110 0.43 -3.30 -0.85
CA ASP A 110 0.78 -4.70 -1.10
C ASP A 110 -0.31 -5.66 -0.66
N VAL A 111 -1.08 -5.27 0.36
CA VAL A 111 -2.37 -5.85 0.75
C VAL A 111 -3.26 -4.72 1.25
N ALA A 112 -4.52 -4.71 0.88
CA ALA A 112 -5.52 -3.82 1.47
C ALA A 112 -6.72 -4.62 1.98
N TYR A 113 -7.19 -4.29 3.18
CA TYR A 113 -8.49 -4.71 3.68
C TYR A 113 -9.45 -3.54 3.62
N ILE A 114 -10.62 -3.74 3.03
CA ILE A 114 -11.69 -2.76 2.91
C ILE A 114 -12.92 -3.32 3.60
N ALA A 115 -13.36 -2.68 4.68
CA ALA A 115 -14.58 -3.05 5.37
C ALA A 115 -15.82 -2.74 4.51
N TYR A 116 -16.88 -3.53 4.62
CA TYR A 116 -18.08 -3.34 3.79
C TYR A 116 -18.76 -1.98 3.96
N ASP A 117 -18.68 -1.38 5.14
CA ASP A 117 -19.25 -0.06 5.41
C ASP A 117 -18.52 1.09 4.69
N ARG A 118 -17.33 0.81 4.13
CA ARG A 118 -16.55 1.74 3.30
C ARG A 118 -16.82 1.58 1.80
N ILE A 119 -17.55 0.56 1.41
CA ILE A 119 -17.92 0.30 0.02
C ILE A 119 -19.30 0.93 -0.23
N PRO A 120 -19.43 1.87 -1.17
CA PRO A 120 -20.71 2.49 -1.47
C PRO A 120 -21.77 1.46 -1.87
N GLU A 121 -23.03 1.68 -1.46
CA GLU A 121 -24.15 0.85 -1.90
C GLU A 121 -24.28 0.89 -3.43
N GLY A 122 -24.34 -0.28 -4.06
CA GLY A 122 -24.39 -0.39 -5.52
C GLY A 122 -23.05 -0.18 -6.22
N ALA A 123 -21.94 -0.18 -5.50
CA ALA A 123 -20.61 -0.13 -6.08
C ALA A 123 -20.41 -1.23 -7.11
N ASP A 124 -19.78 -0.91 -8.24
CA ASP A 124 -19.46 -1.87 -9.29
C ASP A 124 -18.12 -2.56 -8.97
N PRO A 125 -18.10 -3.88 -8.72
CA PRO A 125 -16.87 -4.61 -8.44
C PRO A 125 -15.88 -4.63 -9.63
N SER A 126 -16.32 -4.25 -10.82
CA SER A 126 -15.47 -4.13 -12.00
C SER A 126 -14.80 -2.75 -12.15
N THR A 127 -15.04 -1.81 -11.21
CA THR A 127 -14.39 -0.50 -11.22
C THR A 127 -12.87 -0.63 -11.22
N PRO A 128 -12.16 -0.15 -12.25
CA PRO A 128 -10.74 -0.45 -12.41
C PRO A 128 -9.85 0.23 -11.35
N VAL A 129 -10.22 1.42 -10.90
CA VAL A 129 -9.56 2.16 -9.81
C VAL A 129 -10.67 2.66 -8.88
N PRO A 130 -11.06 1.84 -7.88
CA PRO A 130 -12.09 2.26 -6.93
C PRO A 130 -11.56 3.37 -6.00
N ASP A 131 -12.48 4.24 -5.57
CA ASP A 131 -12.26 5.26 -4.55
C ASP A 131 -12.64 4.77 -3.14
N TRP A 132 -12.73 3.45 -2.97
CA TRP A 132 -12.98 2.82 -1.67
C TRP A 132 -11.70 2.86 -0.85
N ILE A 133 -11.72 3.66 0.21
CA ILE A 133 -10.54 3.83 1.06
C ILE A 133 -10.30 2.56 1.88
N PRO A 134 -9.11 1.96 1.83
CA PRO A 134 -8.78 0.82 2.67
C PRO A 134 -8.98 1.13 4.16
N THR A 135 -9.53 0.17 4.89
CA THR A 135 -9.58 0.20 6.36
C THR A 135 -8.20 -0.07 6.93
N ILE A 136 -7.50 -1.05 6.35
CA ILE A 136 -6.10 -1.37 6.67
C ILE A 136 -5.31 -1.37 5.36
N ALA A 137 -4.20 -0.62 5.31
CA ALA A 137 -3.23 -0.65 4.23
C ALA A 137 -1.92 -1.30 4.69
N VAL A 138 -1.37 -2.19 3.88
CA VAL A 138 -0.12 -2.90 4.19
C VAL A 138 0.91 -2.65 3.11
N GLU A 139 2.12 -2.31 3.54
CA GLU A 139 3.29 -2.16 2.68
C GLU A 139 4.42 -3.08 3.17
N VAL A 140 4.92 -3.92 2.30
CA VAL A 140 6.10 -4.74 2.57
C VAL A 140 7.33 -4.00 2.04
N LEU A 141 8.16 -3.54 2.96
CA LEU A 141 9.29 -2.68 2.64
C LEU A 141 10.34 -3.43 1.81
N SER A 142 10.89 -2.73 0.84
CA SER A 142 11.96 -3.21 -0.03
C SER A 142 13.18 -2.30 0.04
N ARG A 143 14.31 -2.76 -0.48
CA ARG A 143 15.55 -1.95 -0.55
C ARG A 143 15.42 -0.69 -1.42
N SER A 144 14.44 -0.64 -2.30
CA SER A 144 14.19 0.51 -3.18
C SER A 144 13.34 1.60 -2.53
N ASN A 145 12.74 1.33 -1.36
CA ASN A 145 11.96 2.34 -0.64
C ASN A 145 12.88 3.29 0.13
N THR A 146 12.65 4.59 -0.01
CA THR A 146 13.31 5.58 0.83
C THR A 146 12.50 5.84 2.11
N LYS A 147 13.15 6.28 3.16
CA LYS A 147 12.47 6.65 4.41
C LYS A 147 11.47 7.81 4.17
N ALA A 148 11.85 8.79 3.36
CA ALA A 148 11.01 9.96 3.06
C ALA A 148 9.77 9.56 2.24
N GLU A 149 9.93 8.70 1.22
CA GLU A 149 8.81 8.10 0.47
C GLU A 149 7.80 7.43 1.41
N MET A 150 8.29 6.55 2.29
CA MET A 150 7.41 5.81 3.19
C MET A 150 6.76 6.71 4.24
N THR A 151 7.47 7.74 4.73
CA THR A 151 6.88 8.73 5.65
C THR A 151 5.77 9.52 4.97
N ARG A 152 5.95 9.94 3.72
CA ARG A 152 4.93 10.61 2.93
C ARG A 152 3.73 9.66 2.70
N LYS A 153 3.98 8.47 2.19
CA LYS A 153 2.94 7.47 1.90
C LYS A 153 2.07 7.15 3.14
N LEU A 154 2.70 7.09 4.30
CA LEU A 154 2.00 6.93 5.57
C LEU A 154 1.03 8.09 5.85
N ARG A 155 1.46 9.34 5.63
CA ARG A 155 0.60 10.52 5.80
C ARG A 155 -0.57 10.50 4.82
N ASP A 156 -0.31 10.20 3.55
CA ASP A 156 -1.35 10.11 2.52
C ASP A 156 -2.44 9.10 2.90
N TYR A 157 -2.06 7.93 3.44
CA TYR A 157 -3.02 6.93 3.91
C TYR A 157 -3.90 7.45 5.05
N PHE A 158 -3.31 8.07 6.08
CA PHE A 158 -4.09 8.60 7.19
C PHE A 158 -4.92 9.83 6.80
N GLU A 159 -4.43 10.68 5.92
CA GLU A 159 -5.19 11.80 5.36
C GLU A 159 -6.42 11.31 4.58
N ALA A 160 -6.28 10.21 3.86
CA ALA A 160 -7.37 9.56 3.17
C ALA A 160 -8.39 8.88 4.09
N GLY A 161 -8.05 8.67 5.37
CA GLY A 161 -8.91 8.03 6.35
C GLY A 161 -8.68 6.53 6.52
N VAL A 162 -7.52 5.98 6.12
CA VAL A 162 -7.09 4.64 6.51
C VAL A 162 -6.93 4.59 8.03
N GLU A 163 -7.42 3.55 8.69
CA GLU A 163 -7.43 3.46 10.16
C GLU A 163 -6.19 2.80 10.73
N LEU A 164 -5.65 1.79 10.03
CA LEU A 164 -4.38 1.16 10.39
C LEU A 164 -3.48 1.04 9.16
N VAL A 165 -2.19 1.31 9.35
CA VAL A 165 -1.17 1.05 8.33
C VAL A 165 -0.12 0.10 8.91
N TRP A 166 0.13 -1.00 8.20
CA TRP A 166 1.14 -1.98 8.59
C TRP A 166 2.34 -1.89 7.66
N TYR A 167 3.50 -1.51 8.19
CA TYR A 167 4.77 -1.58 7.48
C TYR A 167 5.52 -2.84 7.91
N VAL A 168 5.66 -3.77 6.97
CA VAL A 168 6.34 -5.05 7.15
C VAL A 168 7.77 -4.91 6.69
N ASP A 169 8.73 -5.12 7.58
CA ASP A 169 10.15 -5.04 7.26
C ASP A 169 10.77 -6.45 7.19
N PRO A 170 11.09 -6.95 5.97
CA PRO A 170 11.69 -8.27 5.82
C PRO A 170 13.11 -8.37 6.35
N SER A 171 13.83 -7.26 6.52
CA SER A 171 15.25 -7.25 6.89
C SER A 171 15.47 -7.56 8.35
N ASP A 172 14.61 -7.07 9.23
CA ASP A 172 14.65 -7.29 10.66
C ASP A 172 13.46 -8.10 11.19
N ARG A 173 12.58 -8.56 10.29
CA ARG A 173 11.40 -9.40 10.57
C ARG A 173 10.45 -8.74 11.57
N THR A 174 10.19 -7.46 11.37
CA THR A 174 9.29 -6.68 12.20
C THR A 174 8.06 -6.22 11.44
N VAL A 175 7.01 -5.88 12.18
CA VAL A 175 5.83 -5.19 11.67
C VAL A 175 5.61 -3.94 12.49
N ARG A 176 5.58 -2.80 11.83
CA ARG A 176 5.21 -1.54 12.46
C ARG A 176 3.73 -1.28 12.20
N VAL A 177 2.95 -1.27 13.28
CA VAL A 177 1.51 -0.99 13.26
C VAL A 177 1.32 0.48 13.61
N TYR A 178 0.85 1.26 12.64
CA TYR A 178 0.60 2.69 12.78
C TYR A 178 -0.88 2.95 12.99
N HIS A 179 -1.21 3.72 14.04
CA HIS A 179 -2.55 4.25 14.33
C HIS A 179 -2.69 5.73 13.93
N SER A 180 -1.56 6.38 13.73
CA SER A 180 -1.38 7.71 13.13
C SER A 180 0.06 7.81 12.63
N PRO A 181 0.43 8.86 11.87
CA PRO A 181 1.82 9.05 11.46
C PRO A 181 2.83 9.07 12.61
N GLU A 182 2.40 9.44 13.83
CA GLU A 182 3.24 9.57 15.04
C GLU A 182 3.05 8.40 16.03
N ALA A 183 1.92 7.69 15.97
CA ALA A 183 1.59 6.62 16.91
C ALA A 183 1.88 5.25 16.27
N VAL A 184 2.97 4.63 16.69
CA VAL A 184 3.43 3.35 16.15
C VAL A 184 3.77 2.35 17.24
N VAL A 185 3.38 1.09 17.03
CA VAL A 185 3.82 -0.08 17.79
C VAL A 185 4.66 -0.96 16.88
N THR A 186 5.81 -1.42 17.35
CA THR A 186 6.66 -2.36 16.60
C THR A 186 6.51 -3.75 17.18
N LEU A 187 6.06 -4.67 16.35
CA LEU A 187 5.94 -6.10 16.63
C LEU A 187 7.13 -6.85 16.05
N THR A 188 7.52 -7.92 16.72
CA THR A 188 8.68 -8.77 16.40
C THR A 188 8.27 -10.23 16.19
N ASP A 189 9.22 -11.09 15.90
CA ASP A 189 9.03 -12.56 15.83
C ASP A 189 8.38 -13.19 17.09
N ALA A 190 8.42 -12.51 18.22
CA ALA A 190 7.83 -13.00 19.46
C ALA A 190 6.34 -12.69 19.58
N ASP A 191 5.82 -11.85 18.68
CA ASP A 191 4.48 -11.29 18.76
C ASP A 191 3.57 -11.90 17.68
N ASP A 192 2.27 -11.73 17.89
CA ASP A 192 1.25 -11.96 16.88
C ASP A 192 0.80 -10.60 16.29
N LEU A 193 0.65 -10.55 14.97
CA LEU A 193 -0.07 -9.47 14.31
C LEU A 193 -1.56 -9.73 14.48
N ASP A 194 -2.30 -8.76 14.98
CA ASP A 194 -3.76 -8.81 15.05
C ASP A 194 -4.39 -7.61 14.34
N GLY A 195 -5.68 -7.69 14.07
CA GLY A 195 -6.44 -6.64 13.39
C GLY A 195 -7.21 -5.73 14.36
N GLU A 196 -6.93 -5.87 15.65
CA GLU A 196 -7.55 -5.09 16.72
C GLU A 196 -9.08 -5.15 16.65
N GLN A 197 -9.75 -4.00 16.71
CA GLN A 197 -11.20 -3.90 16.62
C GLN A 197 -11.71 -3.99 15.18
N LEU A 198 -10.84 -3.78 14.18
CA LEU A 198 -11.18 -3.81 12.76
C LEU A 198 -11.37 -5.25 12.23
N LEU A 199 -10.62 -6.20 12.80
CA LEU A 199 -10.70 -7.63 12.49
C LEU A 199 -10.70 -8.44 13.81
N PRO A 200 -11.82 -8.45 14.56
CA PRO A 200 -11.88 -9.02 15.91
C PRO A 200 -11.54 -10.51 15.95
N GLY A 201 -10.43 -10.86 16.61
CA GLY A 201 -9.97 -12.25 16.72
C GLY A 201 -9.02 -12.71 15.61
N PHE A 202 -8.77 -11.91 14.59
CA PHE A 202 -7.69 -12.19 13.63
C PHE A 202 -6.35 -12.20 14.36
N ARG A 203 -5.57 -13.27 14.18
CA ARG A 203 -4.20 -13.40 14.72
C ARG A 203 -3.31 -14.13 13.74
N LEU A 204 -2.11 -13.59 13.54
CA LEU A 204 -1.09 -14.17 12.68
C LEU A 204 0.27 -14.12 13.39
N SER A 205 0.82 -15.30 13.73
CA SER A 205 2.18 -15.39 14.28
C SER A 205 3.19 -14.83 13.30
N ILE A 206 3.90 -13.76 13.69
CA ILE A 206 4.89 -13.10 12.84
C ILE A 206 6.02 -14.08 12.49
N ARG A 207 6.50 -14.86 13.46
CA ARG A 207 7.51 -15.88 13.23
C ARG A 207 7.09 -16.88 12.16
N ASP A 208 5.94 -17.50 12.32
CA ASP A 208 5.43 -18.51 11.38
C ASP A 208 5.20 -17.94 9.99
N TRP A 209 4.70 -16.72 9.91
CA TRP A 209 4.47 -16.03 8.65
C TRP A 209 5.78 -15.81 7.89
N PHE A 210 6.78 -15.21 8.54
CA PHE A 210 8.10 -14.97 7.94
C PHE A 210 8.83 -16.27 7.59
N ASP A 211 8.80 -17.28 8.45
CA ASP A 211 9.42 -18.58 8.21
C ASP A 211 8.81 -19.27 6.98
N ARG A 212 7.48 -19.27 6.90
CA ARG A 212 6.78 -19.85 5.75
C ARG A 212 7.00 -19.03 4.46
N ALA A 213 7.11 -17.72 4.54
CA ALA A 213 7.41 -16.86 3.39
C ALA A 213 8.84 -17.06 2.88
N SER A 214 9.79 -17.37 3.75
CA SER A 214 11.21 -17.61 3.40
C SER A 214 11.51 -19.04 3.00
N ARG A 215 10.61 -20.00 3.25
CA ARG A 215 10.84 -21.42 2.99
C ARG A 215 10.93 -21.70 1.49
N ILE A 216 12.05 -22.27 1.05
CA ILE A 216 12.27 -22.69 -0.35
C ILE A 216 12.06 -24.21 -0.52
N ARG A 217 12.41 -25.01 0.51
CA ARG A 217 12.23 -26.47 0.52
C ARG A 217 11.60 -26.91 1.84
N PRO A 218 10.77 -27.97 1.84
CA PRO A 218 10.39 -28.61 3.09
C PRO A 218 11.66 -29.12 3.77
N ASN A 219 11.75 -28.97 5.08
CA ASN A 219 12.77 -29.72 5.81
C ASN A 219 12.46 -31.20 5.63
N ALA A 220 13.45 -31.95 5.18
CA ALA A 220 13.39 -33.42 5.09
C ALA A 220 13.31 -34.03 6.49
#